data_51e663d6edeb4258d1cb130896dbaaf6
#
_entry.id   51e663d6edeb4258d1cb130896dbaaf6
#
_cell.length_a   1.000
_cell.length_b   1.000
_cell.length_c   1.000
_cell.angle_alpha   90.00
_cell.angle_beta   90.00
_cell.angle_gamma   90.00
#
_symmetry.space_group_name_H-M   'P 1'
#
loop_
_entity.id
_entity.type
_entity.pdbx_description
1 polymer ?
#
loop_
_entity_poly.entity_id
_entity_poly.type
_entity_poly.pdbx_seq_one_letter_code
_entity_poly.pdbx_strand_id
1 'polypeptide(L)'
;MMESTIRINSGEYICLTVFHITSIPHISILSENDSVQGQQLTIEQAGRDMVGMLTEVYQQYKDLYVQLQKVVDVSFDISWISKPVENQPYQASVDLYCSVRCIYQDEQQSKTLQNTFANILKATLKSGKYEFEQVDLDEYSSLCSNLMVNHEMKAIVKDERIEDLQNSYFPACYAFDTLPFDYPELDRIANVLIEYPYCAVSFQLMPTYYSQEELAELSQVNQNISMLNRGVNDGQIGNVSISSADRIAAVYHYYNDNKSRALFNYNILVWANKDEIAGIATRTLGQLGTTKGQSPNLNFVSLATNEFGTSTENIFTLPWVANDIICNRERKVALWNSGVVSPAFYRFPYVITAEEAVSFFRLPIGSDRINAGYYVNEAAKNSRTYSKNLINSGDLQLGKLRASTNDVIGLSLKDLAKHMLIVGTPGSGKTTFSVGLLDRLWKKHHIPFLVIEPAKMNIGH
;
A
#
# COMPACT_ATOMS: atom_id res chain seq x y z
N MET A 1 -13.24 -0.58 22.78
CA MET A 1 -13.27 -0.80 21.31
C MET A 1 -14.38 0.10 20.80
N MET A 2 -14.03 1.25 20.24
CA MET A 2 -15.02 2.14 19.61
C MET A 2 -15.29 1.59 18.22
N GLU A 3 -16.36 0.81 18.08
CA GLU A 3 -16.88 0.38 16.79
C GLU A 3 -17.90 1.41 16.36
N SER A 4 -17.57 2.23 15.39
CA SER A 4 -18.52 3.19 14.83
C SER A 4 -19.23 2.54 13.65
N THR A 5 -20.52 2.34 13.83
CA THR A 5 -21.42 1.87 12.79
C THR A 5 -22.33 3.01 12.38
N ILE A 6 -22.46 3.24 11.10
CA ILE A 6 -23.27 4.31 10.54
C ILE A 6 -24.37 3.69 9.71
N ARG A 7 -25.60 4.10 9.95
CA ARG A 7 -26.73 3.77 9.10
C ARG A 7 -26.79 4.77 7.94
N ILE A 8 -26.78 4.27 6.73
CA ILE A 8 -26.87 5.08 5.51
C ILE A 8 -28.32 5.17 4.98
N ASN A 9 -28.55 6.07 4.03
CA ASN A 9 -29.88 6.35 3.50
C ASN A 9 -30.52 5.16 2.78
N SER A 10 -29.75 4.18 2.30
CA SER A 10 -30.23 2.91 1.73
C SER A 10 -30.82 1.96 2.78
N GLY A 11 -30.67 2.27 4.06
CA GLY A 11 -31.05 1.39 5.18
C GLY A 11 -29.99 0.36 5.54
N GLU A 12 -28.85 0.41 4.92
CA GLU A 12 -27.67 -0.41 5.20
C GLU A 12 -26.79 0.21 6.29
N TYR A 13 -25.85 -0.57 6.78
CA TYR A 13 -24.90 -0.15 7.81
C TYR A 13 -23.48 -0.22 7.28
N ILE A 14 -22.75 0.88 7.39
CA ILE A 14 -21.31 0.92 7.14
C ILE A 14 -20.58 0.67 8.45
N CYS A 15 -19.68 -0.29 8.43
CA CYS A 15 -18.68 -0.49 9.48
C CYS A 15 -17.30 -0.25 8.90
N LEU A 16 -16.49 0.51 9.62
CA LEU A 16 -15.13 0.87 9.21
C LEU A 16 -14.16 0.60 10.34
N THR A 17 -12.99 0.05 10.01
CA THR A 17 -11.81 0.03 10.88
C THR A 17 -10.65 0.67 10.15
N VAL A 18 -9.97 1.59 10.80
CA VAL A 18 -8.79 2.28 10.28
C VAL A 18 -7.61 2.01 11.19
N PHE A 19 -6.49 1.66 10.59
CA PHE A 19 -5.19 1.54 11.25
C PHE A 19 -4.27 2.63 10.71
N HIS A 20 -3.74 3.45 11.62
CA HIS A 20 -2.63 4.36 11.33
C HIS A 20 -1.33 3.58 11.49
N ILE A 21 -0.51 3.56 10.46
CA ILE A 21 0.80 2.93 10.48
C ILE A 21 1.78 3.93 11.08
N THR A 22 2.15 3.70 12.33
CA THR A 22 3.04 4.59 13.09
C THR A 22 4.51 4.36 12.76
N SER A 23 4.87 3.16 12.28
CA SER A 23 6.23 2.84 11.85
C SER A 23 6.24 1.71 10.82
N ILE A 24 7.07 1.84 9.79
CA ILE A 24 7.31 0.79 8.81
C ILE A 24 8.61 0.02 9.13
N PRO A 25 8.70 -1.28 8.82
CA PRO A 25 9.92 -2.04 9.04
C PRO A 25 11.02 -1.60 8.07
N HIS A 26 12.25 -1.48 8.53
CA HIS A 26 13.40 -1.32 7.65
C HIS A 26 13.73 -2.64 6.95
N ILE A 27 14.15 -2.59 5.70
CA ILE A 27 14.45 -3.78 4.91
C ILE A 27 15.48 -4.70 5.59
N SER A 28 16.44 -4.13 6.29
CA SER A 28 17.46 -4.87 7.05
C SER A 28 16.89 -5.67 8.24
N ILE A 29 15.68 -5.35 8.71
CA ILE A 29 14.98 -6.08 9.76
C ILE A 29 14.30 -7.34 9.20
N LEU A 30 13.85 -7.24 7.97
CA LEU A 30 13.15 -8.31 7.26
C LEU A 30 14.13 -9.24 6.55
N SER A 31 15.24 -8.70 6.04
CA SER A 31 16.25 -9.45 5.29
C SER A 31 17.21 -10.19 6.23
N GLU A 32 17.45 -11.46 5.96
CA GLU A 32 18.51 -12.23 6.63
C GLU A 32 19.92 -11.90 6.11
N ASN A 33 20.00 -11.26 4.93
CA ASN A 33 21.24 -10.95 4.25
C ASN A 33 21.20 -9.51 3.70
N ASP A 34 22.18 -8.69 4.06
CA ASP A 34 22.29 -7.28 3.63
C ASP A 34 22.75 -7.10 2.17
N SER A 35 22.90 -8.18 1.39
CA SER A 35 23.21 -8.09 -0.02
C SER A 35 22.03 -7.52 -0.83
N VAL A 36 22.32 -6.88 -1.95
CA VAL A 36 21.28 -6.36 -2.89
C VAL A 36 20.30 -7.47 -3.30
N GLN A 37 20.79 -8.68 -3.51
CA GLN A 37 19.97 -9.83 -3.85
C GLN A 37 19.09 -10.27 -2.67
N GLY A 38 19.60 -10.24 -1.44
CA GLY A 38 18.81 -10.54 -0.24
C GLY A 38 17.70 -9.52 -0.01
N GLN A 39 17.96 -8.24 -0.25
CA GLN A 39 16.95 -7.18 -0.16
C GLN A 39 15.85 -7.36 -1.22
N GLN A 40 16.22 -7.69 -2.46
CA GLN A 40 15.27 -7.97 -3.54
C GLN A 40 14.35 -9.15 -3.18
N LEU A 41 14.92 -10.25 -2.71
CA LEU A 41 14.15 -11.43 -2.27
C LEU A 41 13.19 -11.10 -1.11
N THR A 42 13.57 -10.18 -0.25
CA THR A 42 12.70 -9.71 0.87
C THR A 42 11.49 -8.94 0.35
N ILE A 43 11.69 -8.05 -0.62
CA ILE A 43 10.58 -7.31 -1.26
C ILE A 43 9.63 -8.28 -1.98
N GLU A 44 10.18 -9.26 -2.69
CA GLU A 44 9.39 -10.29 -3.37
C GLU A 44 8.62 -11.17 -2.38
N GLN A 45 9.21 -11.48 -1.21
CA GLN A 45 8.51 -12.23 -0.17
C GLN A 45 7.36 -11.42 0.42
N ALA A 46 7.56 -10.15 0.71
CA ALA A 46 6.48 -9.27 1.17
C ALA A 46 5.33 -9.17 0.14
N GLY A 47 5.66 -9.16 -1.15
CA GLY A 47 4.67 -9.26 -2.22
C GLY A 47 3.89 -10.57 -2.18
N ARG A 48 4.57 -11.71 -2.04
CA ARG A 48 3.90 -13.04 -1.91
C ARG A 48 3.03 -13.14 -0.67
N ASP A 49 3.45 -12.56 0.45
CA ASP A 49 2.67 -12.53 1.68
C ASP A 49 1.39 -11.71 1.49
N MET A 50 1.46 -10.61 0.74
CA MET A 50 0.29 -9.82 0.38
C MET A 50 -0.65 -10.57 -0.58
N VAL A 51 -0.14 -11.30 -1.58
CA VAL A 51 -0.96 -12.20 -2.42
C VAL A 51 -1.67 -13.23 -1.56
N GLY A 52 -0.98 -13.79 -0.57
CA GLY A 52 -1.55 -14.73 0.40
C GLY A 52 -2.73 -14.12 1.17
N MET A 53 -2.55 -12.92 1.69
CA MET A 53 -3.60 -12.16 2.39
C MET A 53 -4.81 -11.90 1.48
N LEU A 54 -4.58 -11.41 0.27
CA LEU A 54 -5.65 -11.14 -0.68
C LEU A 54 -6.39 -12.41 -1.09
N THR A 55 -5.69 -13.54 -1.20
CA THR A 55 -6.32 -14.83 -1.48
C THR A 55 -7.19 -15.29 -0.31
N GLU A 56 -6.75 -15.10 0.93
CA GLU A 56 -7.54 -15.38 2.13
C GLU A 56 -8.80 -14.51 2.19
N VAL A 57 -8.65 -13.20 1.94
CA VAL A 57 -9.79 -12.27 1.84
C VAL A 57 -10.79 -12.73 0.80
N TYR A 58 -10.33 -13.11 -0.38
CA TYR A 58 -11.20 -13.57 -1.45
C TYR A 58 -11.93 -14.87 -1.10
N GLN A 59 -11.24 -15.80 -0.44
CA GLN A 59 -11.89 -17.06 0.00
C GLN A 59 -12.97 -16.77 1.05
N GLN A 60 -12.70 -15.94 2.04
CA GLN A 60 -13.69 -15.50 3.03
C GLN A 60 -14.89 -14.81 2.37
N TYR A 61 -14.65 -13.96 1.39
CA TYR A 61 -15.71 -13.32 0.61
C TYR A 61 -16.60 -14.33 -0.13
N LYS A 62 -16.00 -15.34 -0.77
CA LYS A 62 -16.75 -16.42 -1.44
C LYS A 62 -17.59 -17.25 -0.46
N ASP A 63 -17.02 -17.62 0.65
CA ASP A 63 -17.70 -18.43 1.68
C ASP A 63 -18.90 -17.68 2.25
N LEU A 64 -18.75 -16.36 2.47
CA LEU A 64 -19.84 -15.49 2.90
C LEU A 64 -20.93 -15.34 1.84
N TYR A 65 -20.59 -15.21 0.58
CA TYR A 65 -21.56 -15.17 -0.51
C TYR A 65 -22.41 -16.46 -0.56
N VAL A 66 -21.78 -17.63 -0.38
CA VAL A 66 -22.49 -18.91 -0.33
C VAL A 66 -23.40 -19.00 0.90
N GLN A 67 -22.94 -18.52 2.06
CA GLN A 67 -23.70 -18.59 3.32
C GLN A 67 -24.88 -17.61 3.34
N LEU A 68 -24.65 -16.37 2.91
CA LEU A 68 -25.62 -15.29 3.00
C LEU A 68 -26.52 -15.21 1.75
N GLN A 69 -26.12 -15.85 0.66
CA GLN A 69 -26.74 -15.72 -0.68
C GLN A 69 -26.93 -14.26 -1.13
N LYS A 70 -26.05 -13.39 -0.64
CA LYS A 70 -26.01 -11.96 -0.94
C LYS A 70 -24.58 -11.49 -1.12
N VAL A 71 -24.43 -10.48 -1.95
CA VAL A 71 -23.15 -9.77 -2.10
C VAL A 71 -22.91 -8.93 -0.83
N VAL A 72 -21.72 -9.04 -0.29
CA VAL A 72 -21.23 -8.20 0.81
C VAL A 72 -20.27 -7.19 0.21
N ASP A 73 -20.50 -5.90 0.43
CA ASP A 73 -19.58 -4.88 0.00
C ASP A 73 -18.46 -4.75 1.02
N VAL A 74 -17.30 -5.27 0.65
CA VAL A 74 -16.07 -5.20 1.45
C VAL A 74 -15.00 -4.53 0.64
N SER A 75 -14.45 -3.42 1.12
CA SER A 75 -13.32 -2.74 0.48
C SER A 75 -12.14 -2.56 1.44
N PHE A 76 -10.94 -2.67 0.89
CA PHE A 76 -9.67 -2.44 1.55
C PHE A 76 -9.03 -1.19 0.94
N ASP A 77 -8.42 -0.38 1.77
CA ASP A 77 -7.73 0.83 1.35
C ASP A 77 -6.34 0.90 2.00
N ILE A 78 -5.36 1.30 1.23
CA ILE A 78 -4.04 1.74 1.69
C ILE A 78 -3.88 3.17 1.19
N SER A 79 -3.83 4.14 2.11
CA SER A 79 -3.78 5.54 1.75
C SER A 79 -2.60 6.27 2.38
N TRP A 80 -1.95 7.09 1.57
CA TRP A 80 -0.97 8.08 1.96
C TRP A 80 -1.65 9.44 1.99
N ILE A 81 -1.62 10.11 3.13
CA ILE A 81 -2.29 11.39 3.33
C ILE A 81 -1.27 12.40 3.83
N SER A 82 -1.10 13.51 3.12
CA SER A 82 -0.23 14.58 3.54
C SER A 82 -0.97 15.58 4.42
N LYS A 83 -0.32 15.98 5.51
CA LYS A 83 -0.80 16.99 6.46
C LYS A 83 0.22 18.11 6.55
N PRO A 84 -0.20 19.38 6.78
CA PRO A 84 0.74 20.44 7.07
C PRO A 84 1.46 20.17 8.40
N VAL A 85 2.75 20.45 8.45
CA VAL A 85 3.51 20.39 9.70
C VAL A 85 3.14 21.57 10.59
N GLU A 86 2.92 21.34 11.89
CA GLU A 86 2.64 22.39 12.85
C GLU A 86 3.69 23.51 12.78
N ASN A 87 3.26 24.75 12.68
CA ASN A 87 4.09 25.95 12.53
C ASN A 87 4.93 26.05 11.21
N GLN A 88 4.73 25.14 10.26
CA GLN A 88 5.40 25.17 8.95
C GLN A 88 4.41 24.86 7.83
N PRO A 89 3.49 25.78 7.48
CA PRO A 89 2.35 25.50 6.59
C PRO A 89 2.74 25.12 5.15
N TYR A 90 3.99 25.31 4.78
CA TYR A 90 4.53 24.94 3.45
C TYR A 90 5.26 23.58 3.46
N GLN A 91 5.36 22.92 4.61
CA GLN A 91 5.93 21.58 4.73
C GLN A 91 4.81 20.60 5.10
N ALA A 92 4.83 19.44 4.49
CA ALA A 92 3.90 18.37 4.79
C ALA A 92 4.62 17.20 5.48
N SER A 93 3.90 16.53 6.35
CA SER A 93 4.19 15.18 6.79
C SER A 93 3.22 14.23 6.09
N VAL A 94 3.63 12.99 5.87
CA VAL A 94 2.80 11.99 5.22
C VAL A 94 2.49 10.88 6.22
N ASP A 95 1.20 10.64 6.43
CA ASP A 95 0.71 9.55 7.24
C ASP A 95 0.19 8.42 6.34
N LEU A 96 0.41 7.20 6.77
CA LEU A 96 -0.01 5.98 6.09
C LEU A 96 -1.14 5.32 6.87
N TYR A 97 -2.26 5.09 6.20
CA TYR A 97 -3.43 4.44 6.78
C TYR A 97 -3.79 3.17 6.02
N CYS A 98 -4.28 2.18 6.75
CA CYS A 98 -4.89 0.99 6.18
C CYS A 98 -6.31 0.87 6.73
N SER A 99 -7.30 0.70 5.86
CA SER A 99 -8.67 0.56 6.30
C SER A 99 -9.41 -0.62 5.68
N VAL A 100 -10.41 -1.08 6.39
CA VAL A 100 -11.39 -2.06 5.93
C VAL A 100 -12.77 -1.49 6.15
N ARG A 101 -13.58 -1.46 5.09
CA ARG A 101 -14.95 -1.00 5.10
C ARG A 101 -15.87 -2.14 4.69
N CYS A 102 -16.93 -2.37 5.45
CA CYS A 102 -17.99 -3.33 5.12
C CYS A 102 -19.34 -2.61 5.10
N ILE A 103 -20.16 -2.91 4.11
CA ILE A 103 -21.55 -2.43 4.01
C ILE A 103 -22.47 -3.65 3.99
N TYR A 104 -23.47 -3.67 4.87
CA TYR A 104 -24.46 -4.71 4.92
C TYR A 104 -25.79 -4.22 5.51
N GLN A 105 -26.86 -4.96 5.27
CA GLN A 105 -28.23 -4.59 5.67
C GLN A 105 -28.49 -4.72 7.18
N ASP A 106 -27.75 -5.59 7.86
CA ASP A 106 -27.88 -5.84 9.30
C ASP A 106 -26.67 -5.33 10.05
N GLU A 107 -26.88 -4.52 11.09
CA GLU A 107 -25.81 -3.89 11.86
C GLU A 107 -24.87 -4.89 12.53
N GLN A 108 -25.43 -5.92 13.15
CA GLN A 108 -24.63 -6.89 13.88
C GLN A 108 -23.79 -7.77 12.93
N GLN A 109 -24.37 -8.13 11.80
CA GLN A 109 -23.65 -8.85 10.77
C GLN A 109 -22.58 -7.96 10.13
N SER A 110 -22.87 -6.69 9.84
CA SER A 110 -21.90 -5.74 9.32
C SER A 110 -20.66 -5.63 10.23
N LYS A 111 -20.87 -5.52 11.54
CA LYS A 111 -19.79 -5.51 12.55
C LYS A 111 -19.00 -6.83 12.55
N THR A 112 -19.68 -7.97 12.48
CA THR A 112 -19.03 -9.29 12.48
C THR A 112 -18.15 -9.47 11.24
N LEU A 113 -18.67 -9.11 10.07
CA LEU A 113 -17.96 -9.18 8.80
C LEU A 113 -16.73 -8.27 8.82
N GLN A 114 -16.94 -7.03 9.23
CA GLN A 114 -15.88 -6.04 9.31
C GLN A 114 -14.76 -6.51 10.26
N ASN A 115 -15.09 -7.05 11.44
CA ASN A 115 -14.10 -7.59 12.37
C ASN A 115 -13.33 -8.77 11.76
N THR A 116 -13.97 -9.64 10.99
CA THR A 116 -13.32 -10.76 10.32
C THR A 116 -12.24 -10.24 9.36
N PHE A 117 -12.60 -9.33 8.46
CA PHE A 117 -11.66 -8.79 7.48
C PHE A 117 -10.58 -7.89 8.11
N ALA A 118 -10.95 -7.10 9.12
CA ALA A 118 -9.98 -6.30 9.87
C ALA A 118 -8.93 -7.17 10.59
N ASN A 119 -9.32 -8.34 11.09
CA ASN A 119 -8.38 -9.27 11.72
C ASN A 119 -7.40 -9.87 10.72
N ILE A 120 -7.82 -10.16 9.48
CA ILE A 120 -6.92 -10.62 8.41
C ILE A 120 -5.87 -9.53 8.13
N LEU A 121 -6.31 -8.28 7.91
CA LEU A 121 -5.41 -7.15 7.71
C LEU A 121 -4.46 -6.96 8.89
N LYS A 122 -4.97 -6.99 10.12
CA LYS A 122 -4.20 -6.86 11.35
C LYS A 122 -3.14 -7.97 11.50
N ALA A 123 -3.47 -9.20 11.11
CA ALA A 123 -2.51 -10.31 11.11
C ALA A 123 -1.37 -10.05 10.11
N THR A 124 -1.69 -9.56 8.92
CA THR A 124 -0.72 -9.21 7.88
C THR A 124 0.21 -8.08 8.33
N LEU A 125 -0.35 -7.01 8.94
CA LEU A 125 0.45 -5.92 9.50
C LEU A 125 1.44 -6.42 10.56
N LYS A 126 0.99 -7.28 11.47
CA LYS A 126 1.84 -7.87 12.52
C LYS A 126 2.92 -8.78 11.93
N SER A 127 2.57 -9.62 10.98
CA SER A 127 3.51 -10.52 10.28
C SER A 127 4.59 -9.72 9.56
N GLY A 128 4.21 -8.64 8.88
CA GLY A 128 5.11 -7.70 8.22
C GLY A 128 5.89 -6.79 9.16
N LYS A 129 5.71 -6.91 10.49
CA LYS A 129 6.39 -6.09 11.54
C LYS A 129 6.13 -4.60 11.44
N TYR A 130 4.97 -4.20 10.93
CA TYR A 130 4.50 -2.83 10.99
C TYR A 130 4.03 -2.49 12.41
N GLU A 131 4.37 -1.29 12.88
CA GLU A 131 3.76 -0.74 14.09
C GLU A 131 2.54 0.09 13.68
N PHE A 132 1.43 -0.13 14.36
CA PHE A 132 0.16 0.50 14.01
C PHE A 132 -0.75 0.64 15.22
N GLU A 133 -1.64 1.60 15.14
CA GLU A 133 -2.70 1.84 16.11
C GLU A 133 -4.05 1.96 15.39
N GLN A 134 -5.12 1.59 16.08
CA GLN A 134 -6.47 1.79 15.57
C GLN A 134 -6.89 3.23 15.85
N VAL A 135 -7.29 3.94 14.79
CA VAL A 135 -7.64 5.36 14.84
C VAL A 135 -9.08 5.53 15.26
N ASP A 136 -9.36 6.66 15.97
CA ASP A 136 -10.70 7.14 16.19
C ASP A 136 -11.31 7.61 14.87
N LEU A 137 -12.55 7.19 14.61
CA LEU A 137 -13.20 7.49 13.33
C LEU A 137 -13.56 8.95 13.16
N ASP A 138 -13.80 9.68 14.24
CA ASP A 138 -14.10 11.12 14.18
C ASP A 138 -12.86 11.90 13.71
N GLU A 139 -11.68 11.51 14.21
CA GLU A 139 -10.40 12.08 13.77
C GLU A 139 -10.14 11.78 12.29
N TYR A 140 -10.28 10.53 11.89
CA TYR A 140 -10.06 10.12 10.49
C TYR A 140 -11.07 10.74 9.54
N SER A 141 -12.33 10.84 9.93
CA SER A 141 -13.39 11.51 9.19
C SER A 141 -13.09 12.98 8.96
N SER A 142 -12.64 13.69 10.01
CA SER A 142 -12.21 15.08 9.89
C SER A 142 -11.08 15.26 8.89
N LEU A 143 -10.11 14.36 8.90
CA LEU A 143 -9.00 14.35 7.96
C LEU A 143 -9.48 14.15 6.51
N CYS A 144 -10.32 13.16 6.27
CA CYS A 144 -10.87 12.87 4.94
C CYS A 144 -11.77 14.02 4.45
N SER A 145 -12.57 14.62 5.32
CA SER A 145 -13.41 15.79 4.98
C SER A 145 -12.56 16.98 4.54
N ASN A 146 -11.46 17.25 5.21
CA ASN A 146 -10.53 18.31 4.82
C ASN A 146 -9.90 18.05 3.42
N LEU A 147 -9.65 16.80 3.07
CA LEU A 147 -9.15 16.43 1.74
C LEU A 147 -10.21 16.60 0.64
N MET A 148 -11.50 16.40 0.96
CA MET A 148 -12.58 16.50 -0.02
C MET A 148 -13.03 17.93 -0.30
N VAL A 149 -12.77 18.86 0.60
CA VAL A 149 -13.16 20.26 0.42
C VAL A 149 -12.20 20.97 -0.55
N ASN A 150 -12.74 21.44 -1.69
CA ASN A 150 -12.00 22.18 -2.72
C ASN A 150 -10.87 21.41 -3.44
N HIS A 151 -10.93 20.08 -3.45
CA HIS A 151 -9.95 19.25 -4.13
C HIS A 151 -10.55 18.61 -5.37
N GLU A 152 -9.69 18.36 -6.34
CA GLU A 152 -9.99 17.52 -7.50
C GLU A 152 -9.50 16.10 -7.23
N MET A 153 -10.12 15.13 -7.92
CA MET A 153 -9.70 13.75 -7.87
C MET A 153 -9.41 13.22 -9.26
N LYS A 154 -8.33 12.45 -9.38
CA LYS A 154 -8.02 11.67 -10.57
C LYS A 154 -7.92 10.19 -10.21
N ALA A 155 -8.50 9.35 -11.06
CA ALA A 155 -8.28 7.92 -11.03
C ALA A 155 -7.19 7.55 -12.06
N ILE A 156 -6.26 6.70 -11.64
CA ILE A 156 -5.29 6.06 -12.53
C ILE A 156 -5.89 4.74 -12.97
N VAL A 157 -6.02 4.54 -14.27
CA VAL A 157 -6.70 3.40 -14.87
C VAL A 157 -5.84 2.78 -15.98
N LYS A 158 -6.11 1.53 -16.33
CA LYS A 158 -5.51 0.92 -17.52
C LYS A 158 -5.88 1.71 -18.77
N ASP A 159 -4.92 1.89 -19.67
CA ASP A 159 -5.16 2.53 -20.95
C ASP A 159 -5.91 1.58 -21.87
N GLU A 160 -7.14 1.96 -22.21
CA GLU A 160 -8.03 1.19 -23.06
C GLU A 160 -7.98 1.75 -24.49
N ARG A 161 -7.82 0.87 -25.47
CA ARG A 161 -7.70 1.26 -26.86
C ARG A 161 -8.35 0.26 -27.81
N ILE A 162 -8.72 0.73 -28.99
CA ILE A 162 -9.03 -0.13 -30.12
C ILE A 162 -7.80 -0.15 -31.01
N GLU A 163 -7.23 -1.33 -31.19
CA GLU A 163 -6.16 -1.53 -32.15
C GLU A 163 -6.75 -1.92 -33.50
N ASP A 164 -6.48 -1.10 -34.52
CA ASP A 164 -6.80 -1.39 -35.91
C ASP A 164 -5.85 -2.46 -36.44
N LEU A 165 -6.37 -3.63 -36.73
CA LEU A 165 -5.60 -4.77 -37.22
C LEU A 165 -5.47 -4.78 -38.75
N GLN A 166 -6.15 -3.86 -39.45
CA GLN A 166 -6.14 -3.73 -40.92
C GLN A 166 -6.41 -5.06 -41.65
N ASN A 167 -7.21 -5.91 -41.04
CA ASN A 167 -7.52 -7.25 -41.55
C ASN A 167 -9.02 -7.36 -41.84
N SER A 168 -9.39 -7.97 -42.97
CA SER A 168 -10.81 -8.09 -43.38
C SER A 168 -11.64 -9.02 -42.49
N TYR A 169 -10.99 -10.00 -41.80
CA TYR A 169 -11.66 -10.92 -40.88
C TYR A 169 -11.65 -10.43 -39.45
N PHE A 170 -10.59 -9.70 -39.06
CA PHE A 170 -10.41 -9.11 -37.73
C PHE A 170 -10.01 -7.64 -37.93
N PRO A 171 -10.93 -6.76 -38.23
CA PRO A 171 -10.58 -5.38 -38.58
C PRO A 171 -10.02 -4.60 -37.43
N ALA A 172 -10.45 -4.89 -36.20
CA ALA A 172 -9.97 -4.25 -35.00
C ALA A 172 -10.19 -5.15 -33.78
N CYS A 173 -9.47 -4.88 -32.71
CA CYS A 173 -9.71 -5.52 -31.41
C CYS A 173 -9.62 -4.51 -30.26
N TYR A 174 -10.35 -4.78 -29.19
CA TYR A 174 -10.24 -4.05 -27.94
C TYR A 174 -9.03 -4.53 -27.17
N ALA A 175 -8.17 -3.61 -26.77
CA ALA A 175 -6.94 -3.91 -26.10
C ALA A 175 -6.75 -3.05 -24.85
N PHE A 176 -6.21 -3.68 -23.83
CA PHE A 176 -5.66 -3.08 -22.61
C PHE A 176 -4.54 -3.99 -22.11
N ASP A 177 -3.70 -3.50 -21.23
CA ASP A 177 -2.61 -4.31 -20.71
C ASP A 177 -2.89 -4.72 -19.25
N THR A 178 -2.22 -5.78 -18.79
CA THR A 178 -2.19 -6.14 -17.36
C THR A 178 -1.42 -5.08 -16.59
N LEU A 179 -1.71 -4.94 -15.29
CA LEU A 179 -0.80 -4.23 -14.41
C LEU A 179 0.53 -4.99 -14.31
N PRO A 180 1.63 -4.29 -14.02
CA PRO A 180 2.93 -4.95 -13.88
C PRO A 180 2.88 -6.02 -12.78
N PHE A 181 3.54 -7.15 -13.01
CA PHE A 181 3.78 -8.18 -11.98
C PHE A 181 5.08 -7.90 -11.20
N ASP A 182 5.49 -6.66 -11.19
CA ASP A 182 6.71 -6.20 -10.55
C ASP A 182 6.39 -5.54 -9.20
N TYR A 183 7.39 -5.39 -8.35
CA TYR A 183 7.24 -4.81 -7.02
C TYR A 183 7.94 -3.43 -6.98
N PRO A 184 7.30 -2.36 -7.49
CA PRO A 184 7.89 -1.03 -7.44
C PRO A 184 8.09 -0.55 -6.00
N GLU A 185 9.06 0.34 -5.78
CA GLU A 185 9.31 0.94 -4.47
C GLU A 185 8.23 1.98 -4.15
N LEU A 186 7.13 1.55 -3.51
CA LEU A 186 5.97 2.39 -3.19
C LEU A 186 6.25 3.47 -2.13
N ASP A 187 7.31 3.32 -1.37
CA ASP A 187 7.81 4.29 -0.42
C ASP A 187 8.08 5.67 -1.05
N ARG A 188 8.38 5.72 -2.35
CA ARG A 188 8.56 6.97 -3.09
C ARG A 188 7.28 7.78 -3.26
N ILE A 189 6.11 7.20 -3.05
CA ILE A 189 4.83 7.94 -3.09
C ILE A 189 4.83 9.00 -2.00
N ALA A 190 5.33 8.71 -0.82
CA ALA A 190 5.45 9.70 0.25
C ALA A 190 6.35 10.88 -0.15
N ASN A 191 7.44 10.63 -0.91
CA ASN A 191 8.30 11.71 -1.43
C ASN A 191 7.56 12.64 -2.42
N VAL A 192 6.55 12.14 -3.10
CA VAL A 192 5.71 12.97 -3.97
C VAL A 192 4.82 13.88 -3.13
N LEU A 193 4.26 13.35 -2.04
CA LEU A 193 3.24 14.04 -1.24
C LEU A 193 3.81 15.01 -0.22
N ILE A 194 5.06 14.81 0.24
CA ILE A 194 5.69 15.63 1.28
C ILE A 194 5.87 17.11 0.87
N GLU A 195 5.86 17.37 -0.43
CA GLU A 195 5.96 18.73 -0.97
C GLU A 195 4.62 19.47 -0.98
N TYR A 196 3.50 18.76 -0.80
CA TYR A 196 2.14 19.28 -0.98
C TYR A 196 1.26 18.93 0.22
N PRO A 197 0.90 19.90 1.06
CA PRO A 197 -0.05 19.64 2.15
C PRO A 197 -1.47 19.41 1.59
N TYR A 198 -2.25 18.60 2.31
CA TYR A 198 -3.61 18.23 1.95
C TYR A 198 -3.78 17.50 0.62
N CYS A 199 -2.84 16.63 0.30
CA CYS A 199 -2.96 15.70 -0.82
C CYS A 199 -3.08 14.27 -0.32
N ALA A 200 -3.63 13.39 -1.14
CA ALA A 200 -3.67 11.96 -0.82
C ALA A 200 -3.52 11.09 -2.07
N VAL A 201 -2.97 9.90 -1.85
CA VAL A 201 -3.01 8.78 -2.79
C VAL A 201 -3.63 7.60 -2.07
N SER A 202 -4.67 7.01 -2.66
CA SER A 202 -5.41 5.88 -2.10
C SER A 202 -5.39 4.71 -3.07
N PHE A 203 -5.02 3.55 -2.59
CA PHE A 203 -5.08 2.28 -3.27
C PHE A 203 -6.18 1.44 -2.67
N GLN A 204 -7.18 1.10 -3.46
CA GLN A 204 -8.37 0.42 -2.98
C GLN A 204 -8.61 -0.87 -3.73
N LEU A 205 -9.07 -1.90 -3.02
CA LEU A 205 -9.46 -3.19 -3.56
C LEU A 205 -10.81 -3.63 -3.01
N MET A 206 -11.64 -4.20 -3.88
CA MET A 206 -12.91 -4.83 -3.53
C MET A 206 -12.96 -6.22 -4.17
N PRO A 207 -13.12 -7.32 -3.40
CA PRO A 207 -13.27 -8.65 -3.96
C PRO A 207 -14.43 -8.72 -4.96
N THR A 208 -14.25 -9.43 -6.05
CA THR A 208 -15.27 -9.56 -7.08
C THR A 208 -15.15 -10.90 -7.81
N TYR A 209 -16.10 -11.18 -8.68
CA TYR A 209 -16.07 -12.32 -9.59
C TYR A 209 -16.66 -11.90 -10.94
N TYR A 210 -16.32 -12.64 -11.97
CA TYR A 210 -16.94 -12.44 -13.29
C TYR A 210 -18.34 -13.01 -13.30
N SER A 211 -19.28 -12.29 -13.92
CA SER A 211 -20.61 -12.81 -14.22
C SER A 211 -20.55 -13.90 -15.29
N GLN A 212 -21.65 -14.65 -15.44
CA GLN A 212 -21.74 -15.68 -16.49
C GLN A 212 -21.63 -15.06 -17.90
N GLU A 213 -22.16 -13.87 -18.09
CA GLU A 213 -22.08 -13.12 -19.36
C GLU A 213 -20.62 -12.70 -19.64
N GLU A 214 -19.92 -12.16 -18.64
CA GLU A 214 -18.51 -11.79 -18.75
C GLU A 214 -17.63 -13.01 -19.05
N LEU A 215 -17.88 -14.15 -18.41
CA LEU A 215 -17.15 -15.39 -18.67
C LEU A 215 -17.38 -15.94 -20.07
N ALA A 216 -18.62 -15.88 -20.56
CA ALA A 216 -18.95 -16.30 -21.91
C ALA A 216 -18.25 -15.43 -22.95
N GLU A 217 -18.31 -14.12 -22.78
CA GLU A 217 -17.66 -13.15 -23.67
C GLU A 217 -16.14 -13.29 -23.64
N LEU A 218 -15.53 -13.42 -22.45
CA LEU A 218 -14.09 -13.66 -22.32
C LEU A 218 -13.66 -14.92 -23.10
N SER A 219 -14.43 -15.99 -22.98
CA SER A 219 -14.13 -17.24 -23.68
C SER A 219 -14.22 -17.06 -25.20
N GLN A 220 -15.24 -16.34 -25.68
CA GLN A 220 -15.41 -16.06 -27.11
C GLN A 220 -14.28 -15.21 -27.66
N VAL A 221 -13.95 -14.11 -26.97
CA VAL A 221 -12.87 -13.21 -27.41
C VAL A 221 -11.53 -13.93 -27.36
N ASN A 222 -11.27 -14.69 -26.31
CA ASN A 222 -10.03 -15.47 -26.21
C ASN A 222 -9.87 -16.46 -27.37
N GLN A 223 -10.94 -17.11 -27.83
CA GLN A 223 -10.92 -17.97 -29.01
C GLN A 223 -10.62 -17.17 -30.28
N ASN A 224 -11.30 -16.04 -30.47
CA ASN A 224 -11.10 -15.18 -31.65
C ASN A 224 -9.67 -14.66 -31.73
N ILE A 225 -9.12 -14.17 -30.63
CA ILE A 225 -7.73 -13.70 -30.52
C ILE A 225 -6.73 -14.82 -30.75
N SER A 226 -7.01 -16.03 -30.26
CA SER A 226 -6.16 -17.20 -30.49
C SER A 226 -6.13 -17.59 -31.97
N MET A 227 -7.26 -17.48 -32.67
CA MET A 227 -7.33 -17.72 -34.13
C MET A 227 -6.56 -16.64 -34.90
N LEU A 228 -6.74 -15.37 -34.52
CA LEU A 228 -5.98 -14.25 -35.09
C LEU A 228 -4.47 -14.47 -34.92
N ASN A 229 -4.03 -14.74 -33.70
CA ASN A 229 -2.60 -14.93 -33.41
C ASN A 229 -2.00 -16.10 -34.20
N ARG A 230 -2.71 -17.22 -34.30
CA ARG A 230 -2.29 -18.37 -35.13
C ARG A 230 -2.20 -17.97 -36.59
N GLY A 231 -3.21 -17.31 -37.15
CA GLY A 231 -3.22 -16.88 -38.55
C GLY A 231 -2.08 -15.91 -38.89
N VAL A 232 -1.71 -15.02 -37.96
CA VAL A 232 -0.56 -14.11 -38.12
C VAL A 232 0.76 -14.87 -38.08
N ASN A 233 0.93 -15.76 -37.13
CA ASN A 233 2.18 -16.55 -36.98
C ASN A 233 2.37 -17.54 -38.15
N ASP A 234 1.30 -18.09 -38.70
CA ASP A 234 1.34 -18.99 -39.85
C ASP A 234 1.47 -18.21 -41.19
N GLY A 235 1.58 -16.89 -41.15
CA GLY A 235 1.72 -16.04 -42.36
C GLY A 235 0.47 -15.93 -43.22
N GLN A 236 -0.68 -16.40 -42.74
CA GLN A 236 -1.96 -16.33 -43.44
C GLN A 236 -2.60 -14.93 -43.34
N ILE A 237 -2.22 -14.16 -42.32
CA ILE A 237 -2.69 -12.80 -42.04
C ILE A 237 -1.45 -11.88 -42.06
N GLY A 238 -1.26 -11.17 -43.17
CA GLY A 238 -0.02 -10.42 -43.42
C GLY A 238 0.01 -8.97 -42.91
N ASN A 239 -1.14 -8.41 -42.52
CA ASN A 239 -1.25 -6.97 -42.23
C ASN A 239 -1.16 -6.63 -40.74
N VAL A 240 -0.96 -7.61 -39.87
CA VAL A 240 -0.85 -7.45 -38.42
C VAL A 240 0.58 -7.70 -37.98
N SER A 241 1.12 -6.83 -37.13
CA SER A 241 2.41 -7.09 -36.47
C SER A 241 2.30 -8.31 -35.56
N ILE A 242 3.21 -9.28 -35.72
CA ILE A 242 3.28 -10.47 -34.86
C ILE A 242 3.37 -10.05 -33.39
N SER A 243 4.17 -9.04 -33.07
CA SER A 243 4.35 -8.56 -31.69
C SER A 243 3.08 -7.98 -31.10
N SER A 244 2.23 -7.30 -31.89
CA SER A 244 0.94 -6.77 -31.41
C SER A 244 -0.05 -7.90 -31.17
N ALA A 245 -0.13 -8.87 -32.10
CA ALA A 245 -1.01 -10.03 -31.95
C ALA A 245 -0.62 -10.88 -30.73
N ASP A 246 0.65 -11.12 -30.53
CA ASP A 246 1.17 -11.88 -29.36
C ASP A 246 0.87 -11.16 -28.05
N ARG A 247 1.06 -9.83 -28.00
CA ARG A 247 0.77 -9.03 -26.79
C ARG A 247 -0.71 -9.08 -26.42
N ILE A 248 -1.59 -8.89 -27.37
CA ILE A 248 -3.04 -8.93 -27.16
C ILE A 248 -3.45 -10.35 -26.71
N ALA A 249 -2.96 -11.37 -27.40
CA ALA A 249 -3.24 -12.76 -27.07
C ALA A 249 -2.79 -13.09 -25.64
N ALA A 250 -1.61 -12.65 -25.24
CA ALA A 250 -1.07 -12.88 -23.89
C ALA A 250 -1.98 -12.31 -22.79
N VAL A 251 -2.54 -11.11 -22.98
CA VAL A 251 -3.47 -10.48 -22.02
C VAL A 251 -4.76 -11.28 -21.89
N TYR A 252 -5.39 -11.64 -23.01
CA TYR A 252 -6.65 -12.40 -22.98
C TYR A 252 -6.46 -13.83 -22.47
N HIS A 253 -5.35 -14.49 -22.80
CA HIS A 253 -4.99 -15.79 -22.23
C HIS A 253 -4.79 -15.70 -20.72
N TYR A 254 -4.07 -14.68 -20.27
CA TYR A 254 -3.86 -14.46 -18.83
C TYR A 254 -5.18 -14.36 -18.08
N TYR A 255 -6.13 -13.52 -18.51
CA TYR A 255 -7.42 -13.39 -17.83
C TYR A 255 -8.29 -14.64 -17.95
N ASN A 256 -8.28 -15.32 -19.09
CA ASN A 256 -9.01 -16.58 -19.24
C ASN A 256 -8.47 -17.68 -18.32
N ASP A 257 -7.15 -17.79 -18.18
CA ASP A 257 -6.51 -18.81 -17.35
C ASP A 257 -6.66 -18.50 -15.85
N ASN A 258 -6.78 -17.23 -15.49
CA ASN A 258 -6.90 -16.79 -14.11
C ASN A 258 -8.34 -16.45 -13.67
N LYS A 259 -9.36 -16.70 -14.50
CA LYS A 259 -10.77 -16.37 -14.23
C LYS A 259 -11.37 -17.00 -12.98
N SER A 260 -10.75 -18.03 -12.44
CA SER A 260 -11.19 -18.72 -11.21
C SER A 260 -10.33 -18.37 -9.98
N ARG A 261 -9.33 -17.50 -10.13
CA ARG A 261 -8.48 -17.06 -9.03
C ARG A 261 -9.12 -15.94 -8.23
N ALA A 262 -8.36 -15.42 -7.26
CA ALA A 262 -8.77 -14.25 -6.49
C ALA A 262 -8.80 -13.00 -7.37
N LEU A 263 -9.99 -12.42 -7.56
CA LEU A 263 -10.25 -11.27 -8.40
C LEU A 263 -10.72 -10.10 -7.56
N PHE A 264 -10.29 -8.90 -7.96
CA PHE A 264 -10.62 -7.65 -7.29
C PHE A 264 -10.97 -6.57 -8.30
N ASN A 265 -11.99 -5.76 -8.00
CA ASN A 265 -12.07 -4.41 -8.54
C ASN A 265 -11.02 -3.55 -7.86
N TYR A 266 -10.43 -2.60 -8.57
CA TYR A 266 -9.41 -1.72 -8.01
C TYR A 266 -9.69 -0.26 -8.29
N ASN A 267 -9.19 0.58 -7.38
CA ASN A 267 -9.06 2.01 -7.58
C ASN A 267 -7.65 2.45 -7.21
N ILE A 268 -7.11 3.36 -8.00
CA ILE A 268 -5.90 4.11 -7.68
C ILE A 268 -6.30 5.57 -7.79
N LEU A 269 -6.52 6.23 -6.66
CA LEU A 269 -7.08 7.57 -6.58
C LEU A 269 -6.01 8.56 -6.11
N VAL A 270 -6.00 9.73 -6.69
CA VAL A 270 -5.15 10.86 -6.32
C VAL A 270 -6.04 12.06 -6.03
N TRP A 271 -5.82 12.70 -4.90
CA TRP A 271 -6.55 13.86 -4.40
C TRP A 271 -5.59 15.02 -4.20
N ALA A 272 -5.89 16.15 -4.77
CA ALA A 272 -5.09 17.35 -4.59
C ALA A 272 -5.82 18.60 -5.07
N ASN A 273 -5.24 19.76 -4.81
CA ASN A 273 -5.66 21.02 -5.38
C ASN A 273 -5.63 20.97 -6.91
N LYS A 274 -6.48 21.75 -7.55
CA LYS A 274 -6.61 21.82 -9.01
C LYS A 274 -5.28 22.05 -9.73
N ASP A 275 -4.41 22.90 -9.18
CA ASP A 275 -3.13 23.23 -9.80
C ASP A 275 -2.07 22.13 -9.65
N GLU A 276 -2.19 21.29 -8.62
CA GLU A 276 -1.20 20.29 -8.23
C GLU A 276 -1.58 18.87 -8.69
N ILE A 277 -2.87 18.58 -8.83
CA ILE A 277 -3.40 17.23 -9.08
C ILE A 277 -2.77 16.54 -10.30
N ALA A 278 -2.53 17.28 -11.38
CA ALA A 278 -1.94 16.70 -12.59
C ALA A 278 -0.48 16.28 -12.36
N GLY A 279 0.29 17.09 -11.66
CA GLY A 279 1.69 16.79 -11.32
C GLY A 279 1.80 15.60 -10.37
N ILE A 280 0.99 15.57 -9.32
CA ILE A 280 0.98 14.49 -8.34
C ILE A 280 0.54 13.18 -8.99
N ALA A 281 -0.54 13.19 -9.79
CA ALA A 281 -1.01 12.02 -10.51
C ALA A 281 0.05 11.47 -11.49
N THR A 282 0.75 12.34 -12.23
CA THR A 282 1.84 11.92 -13.12
C THR A 282 3.01 11.30 -12.36
N ARG A 283 3.42 11.90 -11.24
CA ARG A 283 4.49 11.35 -10.40
C ARG A 283 4.09 10.03 -9.76
N THR A 284 2.84 9.91 -9.27
CA THR A 284 2.28 8.66 -8.73
C THR A 284 2.29 7.56 -9.78
N LEU A 285 1.84 7.87 -11.01
CA LEU A 285 1.90 6.93 -12.13
C LEU A 285 3.33 6.48 -12.41
N GLY A 286 4.30 7.40 -12.36
CA GLY A 286 5.72 7.06 -12.51
C GLY A 286 6.26 6.11 -11.43
N GLN A 287 5.71 6.15 -10.22
CA GLN A 287 6.07 5.22 -9.14
C GLN A 287 5.47 3.81 -9.32
N LEU A 288 4.37 3.71 -10.07
CA LEU A 288 3.77 2.43 -10.44
C LEU A 288 4.50 1.76 -11.62
N GLY A 289 5.51 2.42 -12.17
CA GLY A 289 6.36 1.88 -13.22
C GLY A 289 7.12 0.64 -12.77
N THR A 290 7.51 -0.20 -13.74
CA THR A 290 8.28 -1.40 -13.45
C THR A 290 9.71 -1.07 -13.03
N THR A 291 10.34 -1.93 -12.20
CA THR A 291 11.77 -1.84 -11.87
C THR A 291 12.66 -1.94 -13.10
N LYS A 292 12.15 -2.47 -14.22
CA LYS A 292 12.82 -2.57 -15.52
C LYS A 292 12.72 -1.29 -16.38
N GLY A 293 12.13 -0.20 -15.84
CA GLY A 293 12.00 1.05 -16.56
C GLY A 293 10.91 1.07 -17.64
N GLN A 294 10.07 0.05 -17.69
CA GLN A 294 8.91 0.04 -18.58
C GLN A 294 7.78 0.83 -17.93
N SER A 295 7.24 1.82 -18.63
CA SER A 295 6.04 2.52 -18.18
C SER A 295 4.84 1.59 -18.33
N PRO A 296 4.03 1.39 -17.28
CA PRO A 296 2.75 0.71 -17.45
C PRO A 296 1.86 1.55 -18.37
N ASN A 297 1.08 0.87 -19.23
CA ASN A 297 0.08 1.54 -20.06
C ASN A 297 -1.12 1.93 -19.20
N LEU A 298 -0.97 3.04 -18.50
CA LEU A 298 -1.95 3.63 -17.60
C LEU A 298 -2.30 5.04 -18.07
N ASN A 299 -3.53 5.45 -17.79
CA ASN A 299 -4.05 6.76 -18.11
C ASN A 299 -4.75 7.38 -16.88
N PHE A 300 -5.12 8.67 -16.98
CA PHE A 300 -5.86 9.37 -15.96
C PHE A 300 -7.30 9.62 -16.39
N VAL A 301 -8.22 9.44 -15.44
CA VAL A 301 -9.59 9.90 -15.56
C VAL A 301 -9.81 10.98 -14.49
N SER A 302 -10.22 12.18 -14.91
CA SER A 302 -10.64 13.22 -13.97
C SER A 302 -12.07 12.91 -13.52
N LEU A 303 -12.25 12.94 -12.21
CA LEU A 303 -13.52 12.66 -11.57
C LEU A 303 -14.05 13.94 -10.96
N ALA A 304 -15.30 14.28 -11.25
CA ALA A 304 -15.93 15.44 -10.65
C ALA A 304 -16.34 15.12 -9.20
N THR A 305 -15.97 15.99 -8.27
CA THR A 305 -16.26 15.79 -6.84
C THR A 305 -17.75 15.75 -6.52
N ASN A 306 -18.60 16.35 -7.36
CA ASN A 306 -20.06 16.27 -7.24
C ASN A 306 -20.66 14.92 -7.68
N GLU A 307 -19.91 14.08 -8.39
CA GLU A 307 -20.35 12.74 -8.80
C GLU A 307 -20.36 11.75 -7.63
N PHE A 308 -19.60 12.04 -6.55
CA PHE A 308 -19.55 11.20 -5.37
C PHE A 308 -20.73 11.41 -4.43
N GLY A 309 -21.60 12.36 -4.73
CA GLY A 309 -22.72 12.71 -3.89
C GLY A 309 -22.30 13.20 -2.50
N THR A 310 -23.16 13.96 -1.89
CA THR A 310 -23.13 14.30 -0.45
C THR A 310 -23.66 13.13 0.38
N SER A 311 -23.43 11.87 -0.03
CA SER A 311 -23.87 10.74 0.78
C SER A 311 -23.05 10.73 2.06
N THR A 312 -23.71 10.49 3.16
CA THR A 312 -23.07 10.28 4.48
C THR A 312 -21.99 9.20 4.43
N GLU A 313 -22.00 8.34 3.44
CA GLU A 313 -21.01 7.30 3.18
C GLU A 313 -19.62 7.85 2.90
N ASN A 314 -19.54 9.00 2.24
CA ASN A 314 -18.27 9.61 1.82
C ASN A 314 -17.67 10.54 2.89
N ILE A 315 -18.37 10.79 3.99
CA ILE A 315 -17.91 11.68 5.06
C ILE A 315 -16.81 11.00 5.91
N PHE A 316 -16.82 9.67 5.99
CA PHE A 316 -16.04 8.93 6.96
C PHE A 316 -14.79 8.25 6.41
N THR A 317 -14.66 8.15 5.09
CA THR A 317 -13.50 7.51 4.44
C THR A 317 -13.19 8.19 3.12
N LEU A 318 -12.01 7.95 2.59
CA LEU A 318 -11.80 8.14 1.15
C LEU A 318 -12.78 7.21 0.42
N PRO A 319 -13.67 7.74 -0.45
CA PRO A 319 -14.78 6.96 -0.98
C PRO A 319 -14.27 5.83 -1.89
N TRP A 320 -14.97 4.69 -1.83
CA TRP A 320 -14.92 3.74 -2.91
C TRP A 320 -15.61 4.36 -4.14
N VAL A 321 -14.87 4.42 -5.23
CA VAL A 321 -15.41 4.94 -6.48
C VAL A 321 -15.89 3.77 -7.33
N ALA A 322 -17.16 3.74 -7.67
CA ALA A 322 -17.70 2.70 -8.52
C ALA A 322 -17.10 2.76 -9.93
N ASN A 323 -16.90 1.59 -10.55
CA ASN A 323 -16.26 1.51 -11.87
C ASN A 323 -16.99 2.27 -12.97
N ASP A 324 -18.30 2.44 -12.87
CA ASP A 324 -19.10 3.23 -13.81
C ASP A 324 -18.84 4.73 -13.73
N ILE A 325 -18.37 5.22 -12.59
CA ILE A 325 -17.93 6.61 -12.43
C ILE A 325 -16.53 6.79 -13.04
N ILE A 326 -15.62 5.85 -12.81
CA ILE A 326 -14.25 5.88 -13.34
C ILE A 326 -14.27 5.70 -14.87
N CYS A 327 -15.16 4.87 -15.38
CA CYS A 327 -15.36 4.69 -16.80
C CYS A 327 -15.93 5.97 -17.41
N ASN A 328 -15.12 6.70 -18.13
CA ASN A 328 -15.64 7.79 -18.95
C ASN A 328 -16.70 7.24 -19.93
N ARG A 329 -17.98 7.53 -19.63
CA ARG A 329 -19.11 7.01 -20.41
C ARG A 329 -19.02 7.40 -21.87
N GLU A 330 -18.60 8.62 -22.19
CA GLU A 330 -18.46 9.09 -23.58
C GLU A 330 -17.43 8.25 -24.34
N ARG A 331 -16.30 7.99 -23.73
CA ARG A 331 -15.26 7.12 -24.31
C ARG A 331 -15.76 5.68 -24.48
N LYS A 332 -16.47 5.13 -23.50
CA LYS A 332 -17.05 3.77 -23.58
C LYS A 332 -18.14 3.68 -24.65
N VAL A 333 -19.00 4.69 -24.76
CA VAL A 333 -20.00 4.75 -25.82
C VAL A 333 -19.36 4.78 -27.21
N ALA A 334 -18.28 5.54 -27.39
CA ALA A 334 -17.52 5.55 -28.64
C ALA A 334 -16.91 4.18 -28.97
N LEU A 335 -16.35 3.50 -27.96
CA LEU A 335 -15.83 2.13 -28.12
C LEU A 335 -16.95 1.14 -28.49
N TRP A 336 -18.10 1.21 -27.82
CA TRP A 336 -19.23 0.32 -28.10
C TRP A 336 -19.85 0.58 -29.49
N ASN A 337 -19.94 1.82 -29.90
CA ASN A 337 -20.46 2.18 -31.24
C ASN A 337 -19.52 1.70 -32.36
N SER A 338 -18.27 1.39 -32.07
CA SER A 338 -17.35 0.78 -33.04
C SER A 338 -17.72 -0.68 -33.37
N GLY A 339 -18.54 -1.31 -32.55
CA GLY A 339 -18.91 -2.73 -32.66
C GLY A 339 -17.79 -3.71 -32.27
N VAL A 340 -16.66 -3.19 -31.77
CA VAL A 340 -15.49 -3.98 -31.38
C VAL A 340 -15.56 -4.40 -29.92
N VAL A 341 -16.24 -3.61 -29.09
CA VAL A 341 -16.35 -3.84 -27.64
C VAL A 341 -17.77 -4.25 -27.29
N SER A 342 -17.92 -5.40 -26.67
CA SER A 342 -19.18 -5.84 -26.08
C SER A 342 -19.44 -5.10 -24.76
N PRO A 343 -20.70 -4.72 -24.46
CA PRO A 343 -21.08 -4.21 -23.15
C PRO A 343 -20.68 -5.12 -21.98
N ALA A 344 -20.55 -6.43 -22.19
CA ALA A 344 -20.08 -7.37 -21.18
C ALA A 344 -18.62 -7.13 -20.76
N PHE A 345 -17.82 -6.41 -21.58
CA PHE A 345 -16.45 -6.02 -21.23
C PHE A 345 -16.34 -4.71 -20.43
N TYR A 346 -17.45 -4.09 -20.11
CA TYR A 346 -17.48 -2.78 -19.46
C TYR A 346 -16.51 -2.66 -18.27
N ARG A 347 -16.48 -3.60 -17.36
CA ARG A 347 -15.65 -3.54 -16.17
C ARG A 347 -14.35 -4.36 -16.24
N PHE A 348 -14.11 -5.06 -17.35
CA PHE A 348 -12.95 -5.95 -17.50
C PHE A 348 -11.60 -5.28 -17.17
N PRO A 349 -11.30 -4.06 -17.68
CA PRO A 349 -10.05 -3.38 -17.37
C PRO A 349 -9.87 -3.04 -15.89
N TYR A 350 -10.98 -2.99 -15.13
CA TYR A 350 -11.01 -2.63 -13.71
C TYR A 350 -10.99 -3.84 -12.78
N VAL A 351 -11.01 -5.05 -13.36
CA VAL A 351 -10.87 -6.31 -12.62
C VAL A 351 -9.44 -6.81 -12.78
N ILE A 352 -8.80 -7.08 -11.65
CA ILE A 352 -7.42 -7.55 -11.59
C ILE A 352 -7.32 -8.79 -10.71
N THR A 353 -6.26 -9.56 -10.91
CA THR A 353 -5.93 -10.68 -10.01
C THR A 353 -5.21 -10.18 -8.75
N ALA A 354 -5.11 -11.03 -7.73
CA ALA A 354 -4.31 -10.74 -6.55
C ALA A 354 -2.84 -10.49 -6.90
N GLU A 355 -2.31 -11.18 -7.90
CA GLU A 355 -0.93 -11.01 -8.39
C GLU A 355 -0.71 -9.65 -9.05
N GLU A 356 -1.69 -9.14 -9.82
CA GLU A 356 -1.63 -7.78 -10.36
C GLU A 356 -1.78 -6.73 -9.24
N ALA A 357 -2.67 -6.98 -8.28
CA ALA A 357 -2.97 -6.04 -7.21
C ALA A 357 -1.73 -5.66 -6.39
N VAL A 358 -0.83 -6.60 -6.12
CA VAL A 358 0.37 -6.34 -5.31
C VAL A 358 1.41 -5.45 -5.97
N SER A 359 1.25 -5.11 -7.24
CA SER A 359 2.08 -4.08 -7.88
C SER A 359 1.89 -2.70 -7.25
N PHE A 360 0.71 -2.42 -6.71
CA PHE A 360 0.39 -1.17 -6.04
C PHE A 360 -0.24 -1.35 -4.66
N PHE A 361 -0.99 -2.41 -4.42
CA PHE A 361 -1.67 -2.65 -3.14
C PHE A 361 -0.77 -3.45 -2.19
N ARG A 362 0.19 -2.76 -1.59
CA ARG A 362 1.08 -3.27 -0.55
C ARG A 362 1.67 -2.13 0.26
N LEU A 363 2.18 -2.46 1.42
CA LEU A 363 2.79 -1.49 2.31
C LEU A 363 4.25 -1.23 1.93
N PRO A 364 4.74 -0.01 2.13
CA PRO A 364 6.13 0.32 1.91
C PRO A 364 7.03 -0.38 2.92
N ILE A 365 8.27 -0.66 2.50
CA ILE A 365 9.33 -1.17 3.35
C ILE A 365 10.43 -0.12 3.36
N GLY A 366 10.84 0.32 4.54
CA GLY A 366 11.86 1.34 4.71
C GLY A 366 13.23 0.89 4.21
N SER A 367 13.98 1.76 3.57
CA SER A 367 15.37 1.55 3.15
C SER A 367 16.22 2.77 3.50
N ASP A 368 17.56 2.63 3.42
CA ASP A 368 18.50 3.75 3.67
C ASP A 368 18.30 4.95 2.71
N ARG A 369 17.50 4.78 1.66
CA ARG A 369 17.23 5.79 0.63
C ARG A 369 16.02 6.67 0.92
N ILE A 370 15.28 6.37 2.00
CA ILE A 370 13.97 6.97 2.24
C ILE A 370 13.99 7.83 3.50
N ASN A 371 13.62 9.09 3.31
CA ASN A 371 13.35 10.04 4.39
C ASN A 371 11.96 10.66 4.23
N ALA A 372 10.96 9.87 3.87
CA ALA A 372 9.68 10.36 3.39
C ALA A 372 8.64 10.58 4.49
N GLY A 373 9.01 11.11 5.63
CA GLY A 373 8.04 11.64 6.59
C GLY A 373 7.36 10.63 7.52
N TYR A 374 7.61 9.33 7.39
CA TYR A 374 7.17 8.33 8.36
C TYR A 374 8.35 7.66 9.07
N TYR A 375 8.11 7.17 10.26
CA TYR A 375 9.14 6.51 11.03
C TYR A 375 9.46 5.13 10.44
N VAL A 376 10.75 4.88 10.26
CA VAL A 376 11.28 3.58 9.86
C VAL A 376 11.82 2.89 11.11
N ASN A 377 11.31 1.70 11.42
CA ASN A 377 11.76 0.95 12.57
C ASN A 377 13.09 0.23 12.26
N GLU A 378 14.19 0.86 12.61
CA GLU A 378 15.54 0.28 12.53
C GLU A 378 15.88 -0.57 13.77
N ALA A 379 15.10 -0.44 14.85
CA ALA A 379 15.49 -0.94 16.17
C ALA A 379 15.39 -2.47 16.31
N ALA A 380 14.68 -3.17 15.42
CA ALA A 380 14.56 -4.62 15.52
C ALA A 380 15.89 -5.36 15.22
N LYS A 381 16.85 -4.75 14.52
CA LYS A 381 18.22 -5.29 14.41
C LYS A 381 18.89 -5.33 15.78
N ASN A 382 18.65 -4.32 16.59
CA ASN A 382 19.26 -4.19 17.93
C ASN A 382 18.54 -5.05 18.99
N SER A 383 17.23 -5.30 18.88
CA SER A 383 16.49 -6.13 19.83
C SER A 383 16.86 -7.62 19.77
N ARG A 384 17.40 -8.10 18.64
CA ARG A 384 17.89 -9.48 18.50
C ARG A 384 19.27 -9.71 19.13
N THR A 385 20.06 -8.65 19.36
CA THR A 385 21.44 -8.72 19.89
C THR A 385 21.54 -8.46 21.38
N TYR A 386 20.48 -7.97 22.03
CA TYR A 386 20.50 -7.80 23.48
C TYR A 386 20.18 -9.13 24.18
N SER A 387 21.14 -9.61 24.97
CA SER A 387 20.87 -10.69 25.91
C SER A 387 19.72 -10.27 26.80
N LYS A 388 18.70 -11.13 26.98
CA LYS A 388 17.60 -10.90 27.94
C LYS A 388 18.11 -10.56 29.34
N ASN A 389 19.35 -10.95 29.66
CA ASN A 389 20.02 -10.70 30.92
C ASN A 389 20.45 -9.21 31.11
N LEU A 390 20.42 -8.39 30.08
CA LEU A 390 20.75 -6.95 30.14
C LEU A 390 19.49 -6.04 30.19
N ILE A 391 18.31 -6.61 29.90
CA ILE A 391 17.06 -5.87 29.92
C ILE A 391 16.49 -5.89 31.33
N ASN A 392 16.17 -4.71 31.87
CA ASN A 392 15.64 -4.52 33.23
C ASN A 392 16.47 -5.17 34.34
N SER A 393 17.74 -5.36 34.07
CA SER A 393 18.69 -5.96 35.01
C SER A 393 19.96 -5.09 35.16
N GLY A 394 20.73 -5.34 36.19
CA GLY A 394 21.99 -4.66 36.44
C GLY A 394 21.87 -3.43 37.35
N ASP A 395 22.99 -3.13 38.01
CA ASP A 395 23.08 -2.08 39.03
C ASP A 395 23.15 -0.68 38.41
N LEU A 396 23.64 -0.60 37.17
CA LEU A 396 23.92 0.64 36.47
C LEU A 396 23.09 0.74 35.19
N GLN A 397 22.14 1.65 35.19
CA GLN A 397 21.30 1.94 34.00
C GLN A 397 22.12 2.68 32.95
N LEU A 398 22.18 2.16 31.74
CA LEU A 398 22.82 2.80 30.58
C LEU A 398 21.85 3.68 29.78
N GLY A 399 20.61 3.24 29.60
CA GLY A 399 19.59 3.95 28.85
C GLY A 399 18.30 3.15 28.74
N LYS A 400 17.34 3.69 28.02
CA LYS A 400 16.09 3.01 27.68
C LYS A 400 16.18 2.40 26.28
N LEU A 401 15.57 1.23 26.09
CA LEU A 401 15.40 0.67 24.75
C LEU A 401 14.48 1.57 23.92
N ARG A 402 14.91 1.93 22.73
CA ARG A 402 14.13 2.77 21.81
C ARG A 402 12.84 2.06 21.34
N ALA A 403 12.87 0.73 21.35
CA ALA A 403 11.75 -0.12 20.94
C ALA A 403 10.73 -0.41 22.06
N SER A 404 10.98 0.05 23.29
CA SER A 404 10.11 -0.17 24.45
C SER A 404 10.22 1.00 25.39
N THR A 405 9.10 1.64 25.69
CA THR A 405 9.06 2.80 26.60
C THR A 405 9.42 2.42 28.06
N ASN A 406 9.32 1.15 28.43
CA ASN A 406 9.47 0.68 29.79
C ASN A 406 10.76 -0.14 30.03
N ASP A 407 11.41 -0.62 28.96
CA ASP A 407 12.60 -1.46 29.13
C ASP A 407 13.87 -0.63 29.20
N VAL A 408 14.67 -0.95 30.21
CA VAL A 408 15.93 -0.28 30.51
C VAL A 408 17.10 -1.26 30.31
N ILE A 409 18.16 -0.78 29.66
CA ILE A 409 19.41 -1.54 29.56
C ILE A 409 20.29 -1.18 30.77
N GLY A 410 20.71 -2.20 31.48
CA GLY A 410 21.61 -2.08 32.61
C GLY A 410 22.84 -2.97 32.50
N LEU A 411 23.91 -2.60 33.19
CA LEU A 411 25.10 -3.41 33.39
C LEU A 411 25.23 -3.73 34.87
N SER A 412 25.73 -4.93 35.17
CA SER A 412 26.13 -5.24 36.54
C SER A 412 27.51 -4.61 36.88
N LEU A 413 27.70 -4.20 38.12
CA LEU A 413 28.99 -3.70 38.56
C LEU A 413 30.11 -4.74 38.38
N LYS A 414 29.78 -6.03 38.45
CA LYS A 414 30.71 -7.14 38.17
C LYS A 414 31.20 -7.16 36.73
N ASP A 415 30.36 -6.76 35.79
CA ASP A 415 30.76 -6.69 34.38
C ASP A 415 31.67 -5.49 34.11
N LEU A 416 31.49 -4.40 34.84
CA LEU A 416 32.39 -3.25 34.80
C LEU A 416 33.79 -3.52 35.36
N ALA A 417 33.95 -4.53 36.18
CA ALA A 417 35.28 -5.00 36.62
C ALA A 417 36.10 -5.62 35.48
N LYS A 418 35.45 -5.90 34.34
CA LYS A 418 36.11 -6.25 33.08
C LYS A 418 36.38 -5.00 32.25
N HIS A 419 37.10 -5.14 31.13
CA HIS A 419 37.37 -4.03 30.23
C HIS A 419 36.12 -3.63 29.44
N MET A 420 35.87 -2.32 29.32
CA MET A 420 34.83 -1.76 28.47
C MET A 420 35.46 -0.93 27.35
N LEU A 421 35.04 -1.17 26.13
CA LEU A 421 35.42 -0.39 24.94
C LEU A 421 34.23 0.43 24.45
N ILE A 422 34.41 1.76 24.37
CA ILE A 422 33.40 2.67 23.82
C ILE A 422 33.91 3.22 22.49
N VAL A 423 33.26 2.81 21.41
CA VAL A 423 33.62 3.19 20.05
C VAL A 423 32.49 3.97 19.36
N GLY A 424 32.84 4.81 18.42
CA GLY A 424 31.90 5.60 17.62
C GLY A 424 32.60 6.66 16.79
N THR A 425 31.93 7.22 15.80
CA THR A 425 32.44 8.31 14.95
C THR A 425 32.64 9.62 15.75
N PRO A 426 33.46 10.56 15.29
CA PRO A 426 33.52 11.89 15.88
C PRO A 426 32.14 12.53 16.01
N GLY A 427 31.82 13.13 17.16
CA GLY A 427 30.50 13.73 17.41
C GLY A 427 29.39 12.77 17.88
N SER A 428 29.60 11.45 17.92
CA SER A 428 28.60 10.46 18.32
C SER A 428 28.29 10.41 19.84
N GLY A 429 28.81 11.32 20.64
CA GLY A 429 28.50 11.41 22.07
C GLY A 429 29.31 10.46 22.96
N LYS A 430 30.42 9.85 22.50
CA LYS A 430 31.28 8.96 23.29
C LYS A 430 31.71 9.57 24.64
N THR A 431 32.24 10.79 24.61
CA THR A 431 32.69 11.50 25.81
C THR A 431 31.52 11.78 26.76
N THR A 432 30.38 12.21 26.23
CA THR A 432 29.16 12.47 27.00
C THR A 432 28.68 11.18 27.71
N PHE A 433 28.68 10.06 26.96
CA PHE A 433 28.33 8.76 27.53
C PHE A 433 29.32 8.34 28.64
N SER A 434 30.63 8.46 28.38
CA SER A 434 31.66 8.08 29.37
C SER A 434 31.55 8.91 30.64
N VAL A 435 31.42 10.23 30.52
CA VAL A 435 31.28 11.14 31.68
C VAL A 435 29.98 10.80 32.44
N GLY A 436 28.86 10.60 31.74
CA GLY A 436 27.61 10.22 32.37
C GLY A 436 27.66 8.87 33.09
N LEU A 437 28.46 7.92 32.59
CA LEU A 437 28.70 6.63 33.23
C LEU A 437 29.49 6.79 34.52
N LEU A 438 30.58 7.56 34.47
CA LEU A 438 31.44 7.84 35.63
C LEU A 438 30.68 8.63 36.70
N ASP A 439 29.89 9.60 36.37
CA ASP A 439 29.04 10.37 37.27
C ASP A 439 28.04 9.47 38.02
N ARG A 440 27.40 8.53 37.30
CA ARG A 440 26.52 7.54 37.95
C ARG A 440 27.24 6.56 38.87
N LEU A 441 28.44 6.11 38.49
CA LEU A 441 29.25 5.25 39.31
C LEU A 441 29.63 5.94 40.62
N TRP A 442 30.00 7.21 40.57
CA TRP A 442 30.31 8.00 41.74
C TRP A 442 29.07 8.32 42.59
N LYS A 443 28.07 8.93 42.02
CA LYS A 443 26.89 9.39 42.75
C LYS A 443 26.05 8.27 43.36
N LYS A 444 25.90 7.16 42.61
CA LYS A 444 25.00 6.07 43.01
C LYS A 444 25.69 4.96 43.76
N HIS A 445 26.94 4.69 43.43
CA HIS A 445 27.68 3.53 43.96
C HIS A 445 28.94 3.89 44.72
N HIS A 446 29.32 5.17 44.80
CA HIS A 446 30.52 5.69 45.48
C HIS A 446 31.82 4.98 45.04
N ILE A 447 31.88 4.56 43.75
CA ILE A 447 33.06 3.92 43.18
C ILE A 447 33.99 5.00 42.66
N PRO A 448 35.22 5.12 43.24
CA PRO A 448 36.21 6.08 42.76
C PRO A 448 36.75 5.68 41.41
N PHE A 449 37.08 6.66 40.56
CA PHE A 449 37.64 6.44 39.24
C PHE A 449 38.78 7.41 38.96
N LEU A 450 39.70 7.00 38.08
CA LEU A 450 40.75 7.85 37.53
C LEU A 450 40.55 7.97 36.03
N VAL A 451 40.56 9.19 35.52
CA VAL A 451 40.51 9.47 34.08
C VAL A 451 41.89 9.91 33.61
N ILE A 452 42.44 9.21 32.62
CA ILE A 452 43.68 9.57 31.96
C ILE A 452 43.32 9.94 30.53
N GLU A 453 43.43 11.23 30.20
CA GLU A 453 43.17 11.74 28.85
C GLU A 453 44.41 12.44 28.29
N PRO A 454 45.13 11.83 27.34
CA PRO A 454 46.40 12.37 26.86
C PRO A 454 46.26 13.59 25.93
N ALA A 455 45.04 13.94 25.48
CA ALA A 455 44.87 14.91 24.41
C ALA A 455 43.95 16.12 24.70
N LYS A 456 43.28 16.21 25.87
CA LYS A 456 42.38 17.34 26.21
C LYS A 456 42.53 17.78 27.67
N MET A 457 42.88 19.05 27.85
CA MET A 457 43.03 19.68 29.18
C MET A 457 41.72 20.12 29.87
N ASN A 458 40.57 19.65 29.48
CA ASN A 458 39.26 20.14 29.97
C ASN A 458 38.34 19.05 30.47
N ILE A 459 38.79 18.23 31.42
CA ILE A 459 37.88 17.44 32.25
C ILE A 459 38.20 17.79 33.71
N GLY A 460 37.73 18.94 34.13
CA GLY A 460 37.82 19.34 35.50
C GLY A 460 36.86 20.48 35.76
N HIS A 461 35.67 20.11 36.21
CA HIS A 461 34.91 20.86 37.24
C HIS A 461 33.75 20.01 37.72
#